data_c7efec2cd498f245ec8897f94cf9d0f4
#
_entry.id   c7efec2cd498f245ec8897f94cf9d0f4
#
_cell.length_a   1.000
_cell.length_b   1.000
_cell.length_c   1.000
_cell.angle_alpha   90.00
_cell.angle_beta   90.00
_cell.angle_gamma   90.00
#
_symmetry.space_group_name_H-M   'P 1'
#
loop_
_entity.id
_entity.type
_entity.pdbx_description
1 polymer ?
#
loop_
_entity_poly.entity_id
_entity_poly.type
_entity_poly.pdbx_seq_one_letter_code
_entity_poly.pdbx_strand_id
1 'polypeptide(L)'
;IKRDVENAKAAPSGASAGAATQPDGLILPQVLDDRVYAPDSYELVPLDGMRKTVAKRLTTSFMQVPHFPLNIDLELDHLLASRAAINAAAREGVKVSVNDMLIKAAAMALMDEPDCNASYTDKGIAYHKHANVSVAVAIEGGLITPVVFSAETKGLAEISEEMKDLATRARERKLKPQEYSGGTFSISNLGMFGIKSFASIINPPE
;
A
#
# COMPACT_ATOMS: atom_id res chain seq x y z
N ILE A 1 35.59 35.40 4.03
CA ILE A 1 35.10 34.41 3.01
C ILE A 1 36.14 34.18 1.90
N LYS A 2 36.70 35.20 1.20
CA LYS A 2 37.69 34.98 0.14
C LYS A 2 39.06 34.53 0.69
N ARG A 3 39.52 35.10 1.81
CA ARG A 3 40.76 34.70 2.52
C ARG A 3 40.65 33.29 3.15
N ASP A 4 39.48 32.86 3.56
CA ASP A 4 39.28 31.55 4.17
C ASP A 4 39.36 30.41 3.13
N VAL A 5 39.00 30.72 1.88
CA VAL A 5 39.12 29.76 0.76
C VAL A 5 40.55 29.66 0.26
N GLU A 6 41.31 30.79 0.26
CA GLU A 6 42.71 30.83 -0.19
C GLU A 6 43.66 30.17 0.82
N ASN A 7 43.29 30.10 2.10
CA ASN A 7 44.11 29.49 3.17
C ASN A 7 43.68 28.03 3.51
N ALA A 8 42.66 27.47 2.85
CA ALA A 8 42.29 26.10 3.03
C ALA A 8 43.34 25.17 2.44
N LYS A 9 44.28 24.68 3.28
CA LYS A 9 45.16 23.57 2.89
C LYS A 9 44.30 22.34 2.62
N ALA A 10 44.47 21.76 1.44
CA ALA A 10 43.87 20.45 1.12
C ALA A 10 44.30 19.47 2.24
N ALA A 11 43.34 18.89 2.91
CA ALA A 11 43.59 17.79 3.82
C ALA A 11 44.25 16.64 3.04
N PRO A 12 45.22 15.92 3.61
CA PRO A 12 45.84 14.80 2.91
C PRO A 12 44.76 13.79 2.53
N SER A 13 44.67 13.49 1.26
CA SER A 13 43.87 12.43 0.68
C SER A 13 44.40 11.08 1.15
N GLY A 14 43.95 10.61 2.30
CA GLY A 14 44.45 9.40 2.90
C GLY A 14 43.51 8.85 3.96
N ALA A 15 42.35 8.46 3.56
CA ALA A 15 41.57 7.34 4.05
C ALA A 15 40.38 7.25 3.11
N SER A 16 40.44 6.34 2.15
CA SER A 16 39.31 5.82 1.48
C SER A 16 38.41 5.17 2.56
N ALA A 17 37.57 5.97 3.19
CA ALA A 17 36.34 5.46 3.76
C ALA A 17 35.63 4.86 2.58
N GLY A 18 35.49 3.53 2.55
CA GLY A 18 34.87 2.82 1.47
C GLY A 18 33.60 3.55 1.10
N ALA A 19 33.53 4.01 -0.15
CA ALA A 19 32.34 4.60 -0.69
C ALA A 19 31.24 3.59 -0.45
N ALA A 20 30.44 3.83 0.58
CA ALA A 20 29.18 3.16 0.72
C ALA A 20 28.48 3.42 -0.61
N THR A 21 28.43 2.41 -1.46
CA THR A 21 27.62 2.42 -2.67
C THR A 21 26.26 2.86 -2.22
N GLN A 22 25.89 4.11 -2.54
CA GLN A 22 24.57 4.64 -2.25
C GLN A 22 23.57 3.67 -2.93
N PRO A 23 22.76 2.94 -2.17
CA PRO A 23 21.75 2.14 -2.79
C PRO A 23 20.80 3.11 -3.46
N ASP A 24 20.70 3.04 -4.80
CA ASP A 24 19.76 3.77 -5.66
C ASP A 24 19.05 4.96 -4.97
N GLY A 25 19.72 6.03 -4.85
CA GLY A 25 19.41 7.45 -4.64
C GLY A 25 18.23 7.94 -3.77
N LEU A 26 17.40 7.10 -3.19
CA LEU A 26 16.08 7.51 -2.68
C LEU A 26 15.87 7.33 -1.16
N ILE A 27 16.67 6.54 -0.49
CA ILE A 27 16.55 6.36 0.96
C ILE A 27 17.85 6.83 1.59
N LEU A 28 17.81 7.93 2.36
CA LEU A 28 18.89 8.36 3.21
C LEU A 28 18.76 7.62 4.55
N PRO A 29 19.52 6.55 4.79
CA PRO A 29 19.51 5.90 6.09
C PRO A 29 20.06 6.85 7.14
N GLN A 30 19.46 6.86 8.31
CA GLN A 30 20.03 7.57 9.44
C GLN A 30 21.35 6.90 9.83
N VAL A 31 22.41 7.71 9.93
CA VAL A 31 23.69 7.25 10.46
C VAL A 31 23.62 7.34 11.98
N LEU A 32 23.80 6.20 12.65
CA LEU A 32 23.95 6.16 14.11
C LEU A 32 25.37 6.64 14.44
N ASP A 33 25.46 7.78 15.10
CA ASP A 33 26.74 8.39 15.51
C ASP A 33 26.94 8.12 17.01
N ASP A 34 27.97 7.38 17.35
CA ASP A 34 28.29 6.99 18.74
C ASP A 34 28.55 8.20 19.67
N ARG A 35 28.78 9.39 19.11
CA ARG A 35 28.86 10.64 19.87
C ARG A 35 27.50 11.16 20.31
N VAL A 36 26.44 10.72 19.66
CA VAL A 36 25.05 11.12 19.92
C VAL A 36 24.27 9.99 20.61
N TYR A 37 24.49 8.78 20.17
CA TYR A 37 23.82 7.59 20.67
C TYR A 37 24.85 6.62 21.25
N ALA A 38 24.85 6.43 22.56
CA ALA A 38 25.72 5.44 23.17
C ALA A 38 25.42 4.04 22.61
N PRO A 39 26.44 3.20 22.35
CA PRO A 39 26.25 1.87 21.74
C PRO A 39 25.32 0.94 22.51
N ASP A 40 25.14 1.14 23.81
CA ASP A 40 24.26 0.39 24.70
C ASP A 40 22.85 0.99 24.82
N SER A 41 22.59 2.14 24.19
CA SER A 41 21.29 2.83 24.23
C SER A 41 20.27 2.30 23.23
N TYR A 42 20.66 1.40 22.33
CA TYR A 42 19.79 0.82 21.31
C TYR A 42 20.16 -0.62 20.96
N GLU A 43 19.18 -1.37 20.48
CA GLU A 43 19.37 -2.69 19.88
C GLU A 43 19.20 -2.60 18.35
N LEU A 44 20.22 -2.97 17.60
CA LEU A 44 20.15 -2.98 16.14
C LEU A 44 19.55 -4.30 15.64
N VAL A 45 18.28 -4.27 15.26
CA VAL A 45 17.58 -5.41 14.67
C VAL A 45 17.66 -5.35 13.14
N PRO A 46 18.24 -6.35 12.47
CA PRO A 46 18.31 -6.36 11.01
C PRO A 46 16.93 -6.40 10.37
N LEU A 47 16.76 -5.61 9.29
CA LEU A 47 15.54 -5.64 8.50
C LEU A 47 15.47 -6.96 7.72
N ASP A 48 14.31 -7.62 7.77
CA ASP A 48 13.99 -8.73 6.88
C ASP A 48 13.75 -8.27 5.42
N GLY A 49 13.64 -9.22 4.49
CA GLY A 49 13.46 -8.91 3.07
C GLY A 49 12.16 -8.17 2.76
N MET A 50 11.07 -8.48 3.49
CA MET A 50 9.78 -7.82 3.32
C MET A 50 9.87 -6.35 3.74
N ARG A 51 10.39 -6.05 4.93
CA ARG A 51 10.56 -4.69 5.43
C ARG A 51 11.47 -3.85 4.56
N LYS A 52 12.57 -4.43 4.03
CA LYS A 52 13.45 -3.76 3.05
C LYS A 52 12.69 -3.39 1.77
N THR A 53 11.89 -4.32 1.25
CA THR A 53 11.08 -4.11 0.04
C THR A 53 10.02 -3.03 0.26
N VAL A 54 9.29 -3.10 1.37
CA VAL A 54 8.28 -2.10 1.75
C VAL A 54 8.92 -0.71 1.87
N ALA A 55 10.02 -0.60 2.62
CA ALA A 55 10.72 0.67 2.79
C ALA A 55 11.14 1.27 1.44
N LYS A 56 11.78 0.47 0.56
CA LYS A 56 12.22 0.94 -0.76
C LYS A 56 11.03 1.37 -1.62
N ARG A 57 10.01 0.52 -1.77
CA ARG A 57 8.87 0.78 -2.66
C ARG A 57 8.06 1.99 -2.22
N LEU A 58 7.71 2.07 -0.93
CA LEU A 58 6.85 3.15 -0.44
C LEU A 58 7.60 4.48 -0.39
N THR A 59 8.89 4.49 -0.04
CA THR A 59 9.70 5.72 -0.10
C THR A 59 9.81 6.22 -1.54
N THR A 60 10.09 5.33 -2.50
CA THR A 60 10.15 5.67 -3.92
C THR A 60 8.82 6.24 -4.40
N SER A 61 7.71 5.58 -4.08
CA SER A 61 6.37 6.05 -4.45
C SER A 61 6.08 7.43 -3.87
N PHE A 62 6.30 7.62 -2.57
CA PHE A 62 6.02 8.90 -1.92
C PHE A 62 6.83 10.06 -2.52
N MET A 63 8.07 9.80 -2.96
CA MET A 63 8.93 10.81 -3.56
C MET A 63 8.63 11.10 -5.04
N GLN A 64 8.13 10.12 -5.79
CA GLN A 64 7.99 10.21 -7.24
C GLN A 64 6.56 10.36 -7.73
N VAL A 65 5.58 9.88 -6.96
CA VAL A 65 4.17 9.94 -7.35
C VAL A 65 3.51 11.15 -6.66
N PRO A 66 2.87 12.06 -7.40
CA PRO A 66 2.14 13.18 -6.79
C PRO A 66 0.92 12.65 -6.02
N HIS A 67 0.97 12.79 -4.69
CA HIS A 67 -0.11 12.42 -3.80
C HIS A 67 -0.96 13.66 -3.50
N PHE A 68 -2.27 13.59 -3.74
CA PHE A 68 -3.21 14.61 -3.28
C PHE A 68 -4.44 13.94 -2.66
N PRO A 69 -4.60 14.02 -1.33
CA PRO A 69 -5.71 13.37 -0.65
C PRO A 69 -7.02 14.12 -0.89
N LEU A 70 -8.09 13.38 -1.17
CA LEU A 70 -9.45 13.86 -1.17
C LEU A 70 -10.21 13.24 0.01
N ASN A 71 -10.91 14.07 0.78
CA ASN A 71 -11.71 13.63 1.90
C ASN A 71 -13.18 13.89 1.63
N ILE A 72 -14.03 12.90 1.89
CA ILE A 72 -15.47 13.01 1.79
C ILE A 72 -16.13 12.26 2.95
N ASP A 73 -17.15 12.86 3.54
CA ASP A 73 -17.99 12.20 4.53
C ASP A 73 -19.19 11.55 3.83
N LEU A 74 -19.45 10.30 4.13
CA LEU A 74 -20.55 9.52 3.54
C LEU A 74 -21.50 9.04 4.65
N GLU A 75 -22.80 9.25 4.44
CA GLU A 75 -23.84 8.67 5.28
C GLU A 75 -24.04 7.20 4.91
N LEU A 76 -23.76 6.30 5.87
CA LEU A 76 -23.79 4.85 5.64
C LEU A 76 -25.05 4.14 6.18
N ASP A 77 -26.03 4.87 6.73
CA ASP A 77 -27.20 4.25 7.37
C ASP A 77 -27.99 3.35 6.41
N HIS A 78 -28.23 3.81 5.19
CA HIS A 78 -28.89 3.02 4.16
C HIS A 78 -28.06 1.81 3.70
N LEU A 79 -26.74 1.96 3.60
CA LEU A 79 -25.83 0.86 3.26
C LEU A 79 -25.85 -0.20 4.36
N LEU A 80 -25.82 0.20 5.63
CA LEU A 80 -25.86 -0.70 6.77
C LEU A 80 -27.20 -1.44 6.88
N ALA A 81 -28.32 -0.74 6.64
CA ALA A 81 -29.65 -1.36 6.58
C ALA A 81 -29.76 -2.36 5.43
N SER A 82 -29.30 -2.00 4.23
CA SER A 82 -29.26 -2.89 3.07
C SER A 82 -28.40 -4.12 3.33
N ARG A 83 -27.21 -3.92 3.93
CA ARG A 83 -26.35 -5.04 4.33
C ARG A 83 -27.04 -5.99 5.32
N ALA A 84 -27.77 -5.44 6.31
CA ALA A 84 -28.51 -6.26 7.27
C ALA A 84 -29.60 -7.10 6.57
N ALA A 85 -30.36 -6.50 5.65
CA ALA A 85 -31.40 -7.20 4.87
C ALA A 85 -30.78 -8.27 3.95
N ILE A 86 -29.68 -7.98 3.26
CA ILE A 86 -28.95 -8.94 2.43
C ILE A 86 -28.49 -10.14 3.26
N ASN A 87 -27.89 -9.89 4.42
CA ASN A 87 -27.40 -10.96 5.29
C ASN A 87 -28.52 -11.80 5.91
N ALA A 88 -29.68 -11.22 6.14
CA ALA A 88 -30.87 -11.96 6.61
C ALA A 88 -31.44 -12.91 5.54
N ALA A 89 -31.29 -12.56 4.25
CA ALA A 89 -31.76 -13.37 3.12
C ALA A 89 -30.66 -14.26 2.50
N ALA A 90 -29.41 -14.09 2.93
CA ALA A 90 -28.28 -14.82 2.37
C ALA A 90 -28.35 -16.31 2.73
N ARG A 91 -27.78 -17.15 1.83
CA ARG A 91 -27.60 -18.58 2.12
C ARG A 91 -26.65 -18.78 3.31
N GLU A 92 -26.78 -19.92 3.96
CA GLU A 92 -25.92 -20.29 5.08
C GLU A 92 -24.42 -20.21 4.70
N GLY A 93 -23.61 -19.64 5.57
CA GLY A 93 -22.17 -19.45 5.39
C GLY A 93 -21.77 -18.16 4.66
N VAL A 94 -22.69 -17.46 3.99
CA VAL A 94 -22.41 -16.15 3.36
C VAL A 94 -22.72 -15.01 4.34
N LYS A 95 -21.76 -14.14 4.55
CA LYS A 95 -21.91 -12.96 5.41
C LYS A 95 -21.20 -11.76 4.78
N VAL A 96 -21.98 -10.96 4.07
CA VAL A 96 -21.48 -9.75 3.40
C VAL A 96 -21.00 -8.73 4.45
N SER A 97 -19.78 -8.27 4.30
CA SER A 97 -19.17 -7.21 5.10
C SER A 97 -19.39 -5.84 4.47
N VAL A 98 -19.11 -4.77 5.23
CA VAL A 98 -19.07 -3.41 4.67
C VAL A 98 -17.98 -3.30 3.60
N ASN A 99 -16.83 -3.95 3.81
CA ASN A 99 -15.76 -3.95 2.82
C ASN A 99 -16.16 -4.58 1.50
N ASP A 100 -16.92 -5.67 1.52
CA ASP A 100 -17.41 -6.33 0.29
C ASP A 100 -18.31 -5.38 -0.51
N MET A 101 -19.15 -4.61 0.18
CA MET A 101 -19.99 -3.58 -0.45
C MET A 101 -19.14 -2.42 -1.01
N LEU A 102 -18.09 -2.00 -0.30
CA LEU A 102 -17.16 -0.96 -0.78
C LEU A 102 -16.36 -1.45 -1.99
N ILE A 103 -15.91 -2.70 -2.01
CA ILE A 103 -15.23 -3.31 -3.16
C ILE A 103 -16.16 -3.26 -4.38
N LYS A 104 -17.41 -3.69 -4.22
CA LYS A 104 -18.40 -3.66 -5.31
C LYS A 104 -18.68 -2.24 -5.78
N ALA A 105 -18.89 -1.30 -4.87
CA ALA A 105 -19.15 0.10 -5.20
C ALA A 105 -17.98 0.74 -5.94
N ALA A 106 -16.74 0.54 -5.45
CA ALA A 106 -15.54 1.04 -6.12
C ALA A 106 -15.39 0.43 -7.51
N ALA A 107 -15.58 -0.88 -7.65
CA ALA A 107 -15.49 -1.56 -8.95
C ALA A 107 -16.50 -1.02 -9.96
N MET A 108 -17.74 -0.77 -9.55
CA MET A 108 -18.75 -0.15 -10.43
C MET A 108 -18.37 1.28 -10.80
N ALA A 109 -17.95 2.09 -9.84
CA ALA A 109 -17.53 3.47 -10.08
C ALA A 109 -16.33 3.56 -11.05
N LEU A 110 -15.35 2.65 -10.93
CA LEU A 110 -14.19 2.59 -11.84
C LEU A 110 -14.58 2.23 -13.28
N MET A 111 -15.68 1.49 -13.47
CA MET A 111 -16.20 1.21 -14.82
C MET A 111 -17.01 2.39 -15.37
N ASP A 112 -17.67 3.15 -14.52
CA ASP A 112 -18.42 4.36 -14.92
C ASP A 112 -17.48 5.53 -15.21
N GLU A 113 -16.31 5.59 -14.53
CA GLU A 113 -15.28 6.63 -14.66
C GLU A 113 -13.93 6.03 -15.07
N PRO A 114 -13.74 5.66 -16.36
CA PRO A 114 -12.53 4.96 -16.82
C PRO A 114 -11.23 5.71 -16.58
N ASP A 115 -11.26 7.04 -16.49
CA ASP A 115 -10.10 7.87 -16.18
C ASP A 115 -9.53 7.59 -14.79
N CYS A 116 -10.37 7.07 -13.87
CA CYS A 116 -9.95 6.62 -12.54
C CYS A 116 -9.44 5.16 -12.54
N ASN A 117 -9.66 4.40 -13.63
CA ASN A 117 -9.19 3.03 -13.79
C ASN A 117 -8.07 2.96 -14.84
N ALA A 118 -7.06 3.80 -14.69
CA ALA A 118 -6.00 3.98 -15.66
C ALA A 118 -4.62 4.06 -14.99
N SER A 119 -3.59 3.61 -15.70
CA SER A 119 -2.20 3.69 -15.25
C SER A 119 -1.36 4.54 -16.19
N TYR A 120 -0.53 5.41 -15.62
CA TYR A 120 0.47 6.15 -16.37
C TYR A 120 1.63 5.25 -16.76
N THR A 121 2.07 5.34 -18.02
CA THR A 121 3.24 4.65 -18.54
C THR A 121 4.07 5.57 -19.43
N ASP A 122 5.34 5.25 -19.67
CA ASP A 122 6.20 6.00 -20.58
C ASP A 122 5.67 6.08 -22.03
N LYS A 123 4.76 5.15 -22.40
CA LYS A 123 4.18 5.05 -23.75
C LYS A 123 2.81 5.69 -23.85
N GLY A 124 2.22 6.11 -22.72
CA GLY A 124 0.88 6.69 -22.67
C GLY A 124 0.08 6.22 -21.45
N ILE A 125 -1.20 6.51 -21.46
CA ILE A 125 -2.15 6.11 -20.41
C ILE A 125 -2.75 4.75 -20.79
N ALA A 126 -2.65 3.78 -19.90
CA ALA A 126 -3.25 2.47 -20.05
C ALA A 126 -4.60 2.44 -19.31
N TYR A 127 -5.70 2.42 -20.06
CA TYR A 127 -7.04 2.23 -19.54
C TYR A 127 -7.33 0.75 -19.30
N HIS A 128 -7.66 0.39 -18.06
CA HIS A 128 -7.97 -0.99 -17.70
C HIS A 128 -9.40 -1.34 -18.08
N LYS A 129 -9.58 -2.54 -18.63
CA LYS A 129 -10.90 -3.03 -19.08
C LYS A 129 -11.75 -3.63 -17.97
N HIS A 130 -11.14 -3.94 -16.84
CA HIS A 130 -11.76 -4.52 -15.66
C HIS A 130 -11.29 -3.79 -14.40
N ALA A 131 -12.13 -3.74 -13.39
CA ALA A 131 -11.79 -3.23 -12.08
C ALA A 131 -11.23 -4.39 -11.23
N ASN A 132 -9.91 -4.45 -11.13
CA ASN A 132 -9.20 -5.41 -10.28
C ASN A 132 -8.89 -4.74 -8.95
N VAL A 133 -9.66 -5.03 -7.92
CA VAL A 133 -9.57 -4.30 -6.65
C VAL A 133 -8.67 -5.05 -5.67
N SER A 134 -7.54 -4.43 -5.35
CA SER A 134 -6.62 -4.88 -4.30
C SER A 134 -7.15 -4.48 -2.92
N VAL A 135 -7.11 -5.39 -1.97
CA VAL A 135 -7.58 -5.13 -0.61
C VAL A 135 -6.47 -5.34 0.40
N ALA A 136 -6.15 -4.30 1.16
CA ALA A 136 -5.08 -4.37 2.15
C ALA A 136 -5.44 -5.31 3.30
N VAL A 137 -4.65 -6.37 3.49
CA VAL A 137 -4.77 -7.35 4.57
C VAL A 137 -3.53 -7.32 5.44
N ALA A 138 -3.71 -6.99 6.71
CA ALA A 138 -2.63 -7.05 7.69
C ALA A 138 -2.23 -8.50 7.97
N ILE A 139 -0.92 -8.75 7.92
CA ILE A 139 -0.29 -10.02 8.25
C ILE A 139 0.81 -9.80 9.28
N GLU A 140 1.31 -10.86 9.89
CA GLU A 140 2.45 -10.74 10.78
C GLU A 140 3.69 -10.21 10.06
N GLY A 141 4.22 -9.08 10.56
CA GLY A 141 5.41 -8.42 10.01
C GLY A 141 5.15 -7.54 8.79
N GLY A 142 3.89 -7.33 8.35
CA GLY A 142 3.61 -6.46 7.21
C GLY A 142 2.18 -6.44 6.71
N LEU A 143 2.05 -6.15 5.44
CA LEU A 143 0.80 -6.02 4.72
C LEU A 143 0.93 -6.77 3.38
N ILE A 144 -0.16 -7.39 2.94
CA ILE A 144 -0.29 -7.93 1.58
C ILE A 144 -1.63 -7.48 0.99
N THR A 145 -1.69 -7.31 -0.31
CA THR A 145 -2.86 -6.77 -1.04
C THR A 145 -3.41 -7.80 -2.03
N PRO A 146 -4.14 -8.84 -1.57
CA PRO A 146 -4.82 -9.75 -2.49
C PRO A 146 -5.80 -9.00 -3.39
N VAL A 147 -5.97 -9.50 -4.63
CA VAL A 147 -6.74 -8.86 -5.69
C VAL A 147 -8.05 -9.60 -5.94
N VAL A 148 -9.16 -8.89 -5.89
CA VAL A 148 -10.44 -9.34 -6.41
C VAL A 148 -10.50 -8.94 -7.88
N PHE A 149 -10.22 -9.89 -8.77
CA PHE A 149 -10.21 -9.65 -10.22
C PHE A 149 -11.62 -9.46 -10.78
N SER A 150 -11.76 -8.53 -11.73
CA SER A 150 -13.05 -8.23 -12.40
C SER A 150 -14.19 -8.07 -11.40
N ALA A 151 -13.97 -7.31 -10.33
CA ALA A 151 -14.92 -7.18 -9.21
C ALA A 151 -16.27 -6.59 -9.66
N GLU A 152 -16.29 -5.82 -10.75
CA GLU A 152 -17.50 -5.27 -11.37
C GLU A 152 -18.47 -6.37 -11.86
N THR A 153 -17.94 -7.54 -12.24
CA THR A 153 -18.78 -8.65 -12.75
C THR A 153 -19.33 -9.54 -11.64
N LYS A 154 -18.78 -9.49 -10.43
CA LYS A 154 -19.08 -10.37 -9.31
C LYS A 154 -20.23 -9.85 -8.46
N GLY A 155 -21.05 -10.78 -7.94
CA GLY A 155 -22.06 -10.49 -6.94
C GLY A 155 -21.45 -10.31 -5.54
N LEU A 156 -22.19 -9.67 -4.61
CA LEU A 156 -21.74 -9.45 -3.24
C LEU A 156 -21.40 -10.74 -2.48
N ALA A 157 -22.17 -11.80 -2.71
CA ALA A 157 -21.90 -13.10 -2.09
C ALA A 157 -20.57 -13.70 -2.58
N GLU A 158 -20.32 -13.60 -3.88
CA GLU A 158 -19.09 -14.09 -4.51
C GLU A 158 -17.86 -13.30 -4.01
N ILE A 159 -17.96 -11.96 -3.98
CA ILE A 159 -16.90 -11.10 -3.42
C ILE A 159 -16.62 -11.46 -1.96
N SER A 160 -17.68 -11.68 -1.16
CA SER A 160 -17.54 -12.01 0.26
C SER A 160 -16.84 -13.36 0.48
N GLU A 161 -17.20 -14.39 -0.30
CA GLU A 161 -16.57 -15.71 -0.23
C GLU A 161 -15.10 -15.66 -0.68
N GLU A 162 -14.83 -14.99 -1.80
CA GLU A 162 -13.48 -14.82 -2.33
C GLU A 162 -12.58 -14.04 -1.37
N MET A 163 -13.06 -12.92 -0.83
CA MET A 163 -12.30 -12.13 0.13
C MET A 163 -12.02 -12.89 1.42
N LYS A 164 -12.95 -13.71 1.89
CA LYS A 164 -12.75 -14.54 3.08
C LYS A 164 -11.64 -15.58 2.85
N ASP A 165 -11.62 -16.23 1.69
CA ASP A 165 -10.59 -17.17 1.30
C ASP A 165 -9.23 -16.47 1.16
N LEU A 166 -9.18 -15.41 0.35
CA LEU A 166 -7.96 -14.62 0.12
C LEU A 166 -7.36 -14.10 1.43
N ALA A 167 -8.18 -13.51 2.31
CA ALA A 167 -7.71 -12.98 3.59
C ALA A 167 -7.20 -14.08 4.54
N THR A 168 -7.80 -15.26 4.52
CA THR A 168 -7.37 -16.42 5.31
C THR A 168 -6.00 -16.90 4.83
N ARG A 169 -5.87 -17.14 3.52
CA ARG A 169 -4.60 -17.60 2.92
C ARG A 169 -3.50 -16.53 2.99
N ALA A 170 -3.87 -15.24 2.96
CA ALA A 170 -2.93 -14.14 3.19
C ALA A 170 -2.26 -14.25 4.57
N ARG A 171 -3.06 -14.42 5.64
CA ARG A 171 -2.54 -14.56 7.00
C ARG A 171 -1.69 -15.81 7.18
N GLU A 172 -2.02 -16.88 6.45
CA GLU A 172 -1.26 -18.12 6.44
C GLU A 172 -0.04 -18.09 5.50
N ARG A 173 0.20 -16.96 4.80
CA ARG A 173 1.27 -16.80 3.80
C ARG A 173 1.20 -17.82 2.65
N LYS A 174 -0.02 -18.19 2.25
CA LYS A 174 -0.31 -19.18 1.20
C LYS A 174 -0.80 -18.59 -0.11
N LEU A 175 -0.82 -17.26 -0.24
CA LEU A 175 -1.18 -16.61 -1.51
C LEU A 175 -0.09 -16.84 -2.55
N LYS A 176 -0.53 -17.07 -3.79
CA LYS A 176 0.35 -17.14 -4.96
C LYS A 176 0.63 -15.72 -5.48
N PRO A 177 1.80 -15.48 -6.12
CA PRO A 177 2.14 -14.17 -6.66
C PRO A 177 1.06 -13.54 -7.57
N GLN A 178 0.35 -14.35 -8.35
CA GLN A 178 -0.73 -13.89 -9.22
C GLN A 178 -1.96 -13.39 -8.47
N GLU A 179 -2.12 -13.75 -7.20
CA GLU A 179 -3.29 -13.37 -6.38
C GLU A 179 -3.11 -12.02 -5.67
N TYR A 180 -1.90 -11.44 -5.69
CA TYR A 180 -1.60 -10.12 -5.13
C TYR A 180 -0.82 -9.22 -6.10
N SER A 181 -0.99 -9.47 -7.40
CA SER A 181 -0.40 -8.65 -8.47
C SER A 181 -1.43 -8.43 -9.56
N GLY A 182 -1.43 -7.26 -10.18
CA GLY A 182 -2.34 -6.93 -11.28
C GLY A 182 -3.65 -6.27 -10.82
N GLY A 183 -3.66 -5.69 -9.63
CA GLY A 183 -4.68 -4.76 -9.21
C GLY A 183 -4.66 -3.47 -10.04
N THR A 184 -5.78 -2.79 -10.11
CA THR A 184 -5.92 -1.49 -10.79
C THR A 184 -6.38 -0.40 -9.82
N PHE A 185 -6.79 -0.79 -8.63
CA PHE A 185 -7.24 0.10 -7.56
C PHE A 185 -7.06 -0.59 -6.21
N SER A 186 -6.73 0.19 -5.17
CA SER A 186 -6.49 -0.35 -3.83
C SER A 186 -7.48 0.17 -2.80
N ILE A 187 -7.98 -0.72 -1.95
CA ILE A 187 -8.80 -0.39 -0.78
C ILE A 187 -8.03 -0.74 0.50
N SER A 188 -7.91 0.25 1.39
CA SER A 188 -7.38 0.06 2.74
C SER A 188 -8.40 0.55 3.77
N ASN A 189 -8.66 -0.25 4.79
CA ASN A 189 -9.60 0.08 5.86
C ASN A 189 -8.95 -0.14 7.23
N LEU A 190 -8.80 0.92 8.00
CA LEU A 190 -8.28 0.94 9.36
C LEU A 190 -9.35 1.27 10.42
N GLY A 191 -10.62 1.33 10.01
CA GLY A 191 -11.73 1.66 10.92
C GLY A 191 -11.84 0.71 12.11
N MET A 192 -11.50 -0.57 11.93
CA MET A 192 -11.48 -1.57 13.01
C MET A 192 -10.47 -1.28 14.13
N PHE A 193 -9.47 -0.43 13.86
CA PHE A 193 -8.47 0.00 14.84
C PHE A 193 -8.80 1.36 15.48
N GLY A 194 -10.00 1.90 15.25
CA GLY A 194 -10.43 3.19 15.79
C GLY A 194 -9.77 4.40 15.13
N ILE A 195 -9.13 4.22 13.98
CA ILE A 195 -8.53 5.31 13.20
C ILE A 195 -9.64 6.11 12.54
N LYS A 196 -9.67 7.43 12.79
CA LYS A 196 -10.67 8.33 12.21
C LYS A 196 -10.32 8.79 10.79
N SER A 197 -9.04 9.02 10.53
CA SER A 197 -8.55 9.48 9.23
C SER A 197 -7.11 9.04 9.04
N PHE A 198 -6.74 8.65 7.83
CA PHE A 198 -5.36 8.39 7.41
C PHE A 198 -5.23 8.64 5.91
N ALA A 199 -4.01 8.95 5.47
CA ALA A 199 -3.67 9.02 4.06
C ALA A 199 -2.74 7.85 3.71
N SER A 200 -3.12 7.06 2.73
CA SER A 200 -2.29 5.95 2.24
C SER A 200 -1.20 6.46 1.29
N ILE A 201 -0.08 5.77 1.28
CA ILE A 201 0.93 5.93 0.22
C ILE A 201 0.50 5.03 -0.94
N ILE A 202 0.49 5.58 -2.16
CA ILE A 202 0.18 4.81 -3.37
C ILE A 202 1.20 3.68 -3.51
N ASN A 203 0.71 2.46 -3.71
CA ASN A 203 1.55 1.28 -3.92
C ASN A 203 1.56 0.89 -5.40
N PRO A 204 2.50 1.42 -6.21
CA PRO A 204 2.52 1.15 -7.64
C PRO A 204 2.53 -0.35 -7.97
N PRO A 205 1.83 -0.75 -9.04
CA PRO A 205 1.18 0.05 -10.10
C PRO A 205 -0.27 0.47 -9.81
N GLU A 206 -0.78 0.27 -8.60
CA GLU A 206 -2.16 0.46 -8.17
C GLU A 206 -2.40 1.83 -7.55
#